data_256058d478ba43cc3d5241aff15ac29b
#
_entry.id   256058d478ba43cc3d5241aff15ac29b
#
_cell.length_a   1.000
_cell.length_b   1.000
_cell.length_c   1.000
_cell.angle_alpha   90.00
_cell.angle_beta   90.00
_cell.angle_gamma   90.00
#
_symmetry.space_group_name_H-M   'P 1'
#
loop_
_entity.id
_entity.type
_entity.pdbx_description
1 polymer ?
#
loop_
_entity_poly.entity_id
_entity_poly.type
_entity_poly.pdbx_seq_one_letter_code
_entity_poly.pdbx_strand_id
1 'polypeptide(L)'
;MSCNFVQTCYNGGIFLWGLLSMSIYVWGTGCGASELIEAGLEPERITAFVDSFPMGETFLDKQVLLPEQLPLEDCDLLIITARHADAIGRRCRELDIPPEKCLFLKNNMELADRNAACTRAGTLLGEALLNKLLPKQRLIPTPAQLAEPLLPERELSNDYVRLATLELLCRRLAEVPGAAAELGVYRGFFARCINLSLPERRLYLFDSFEGFGEEAQASEAFQAAHRNTAAEKVLAMMPYPERIVLKPGFFPESLHGLEDRFCLVSLDVDFYQTTLDGLRYFWPRLEKGGYLLLHDWGSPKLPGVARALADFEAELGQRLPAVPLCDVGGSLVLCK
;
A
#
# COMPACT_ATOMS: atom_id res chain seq x y z
N MET A 1 -43.43 14.64 -39.23
CA MET A 1 -42.93 15.71 -38.33
C MET A 1 -41.46 15.43 -38.07
N SER A 2 -40.61 16.15 -38.77
CA SER A 2 -39.17 16.00 -38.79
C SER A 2 -38.56 16.71 -37.61
N CYS A 3 -37.80 16.00 -36.76
CA CYS A 3 -36.94 16.58 -35.75
C CYS A 3 -35.56 16.84 -36.35
N ASN A 4 -35.25 18.10 -36.58
CA ASN A 4 -33.94 18.57 -36.99
C ASN A 4 -32.91 18.41 -35.89
N PHE A 5 -31.89 17.59 -36.12
CA PHE A 5 -30.65 17.63 -35.33
C PHE A 5 -29.87 18.89 -35.74
N VAL A 6 -29.79 19.85 -34.83
CA VAL A 6 -28.85 20.98 -34.98
C VAL A 6 -27.48 20.49 -34.52
N GLN A 7 -26.61 20.29 -35.49
CA GLN A 7 -25.19 20.02 -35.29
C GLN A 7 -24.50 21.35 -35.00
N THR A 8 -24.32 21.66 -33.71
CA THR A 8 -23.53 22.82 -33.27
C THR A 8 -22.08 22.39 -33.17
N CYS A 9 -21.28 22.82 -34.13
CA CYS A 9 -19.83 22.82 -34.01
C CYS A 9 -19.43 23.79 -32.89
N TYR A 10 -19.00 23.29 -31.77
CA TYR A 10 -18.38 24.10 -30.71
C TYR A 10 -16.90 24.27 -31.00
N ASN A 11 -16.49 25.50 -31.17
CA ASN A 11 -15.09 25.94 -31.23
C ASN A 11 -14.36 25.52 -29.95
N GLY A 12 -13.24 24.79 -30.13
CA GLY A 12 -12.42 24.20 -29.08
C GLY A 12 -11.63 25.17 -28.18
N GLY A 13 -12.19 26.35 -27.87
CA GLY A 13 -11.50 27.35 -27.07
C GLY A 13 -12.08 27.62 -25.67
N ILE A 14 -13.35 27.27 -25.42
CA ILE A 14 -14.02 27.61 -24.14
C ILE A 14 -13.94 26.49 -23.13
N PHE A 15 -13.76 25.25 -23.53
CA PHE A 15 -13.66 24.09 -22.61
C PHE A 15 -12.30 23.96 -21.91
N LEU A 16 -11.21 24.48 -22.49
CA LEU A 16 -9.87 24.44 -21.88
C LEU A 16 -9.68 25.41 -20.71
N TRP A 17 -10.38 26.54 -20.69
CA TRP A 17 -10.26 27.53 -19.59
C TRP A 17 -11.00 27.11 -18.31
N GLY A 18 -12.07 26.33 -18.40
CA GLY A 18 -12.80 25.83 -17.24
C GLY A 18 -12.09 24.67 -16.53
N LEU A 19 -11.24 23.91 -17.23
CA LEU A 19 -10.46 22.80 -16.68
C LEU A 19 -9.17 23.24 -15.95
N LEU A 20 -8.66 24.43 -16.25
CA LEU A 20 -7.42 24.98 -15.67
C LEU A 20 -7.62 25.63 -14.29
N SER A 21 -8.85 25.77 -13.80
CA SER A 21 -9.15 26.39 -12.51
C SER A 21 -9.65 25.40 -11.43
N MET A 22 -9.68 24.10 -11.73
CA MET A 22 -10.21 23.11 -10.79
C MET A 22 -9.15 22.63 -9.82
N SER A 23 -9.47 22.68 -8.54
CA SER A 23 -8.57 22.30 -7.45
C SER A 23 -8.78 20.85 -7.05
N ILE A 24 -7.86 19.99 -7.47
CA ILE A 24 -7.85 18.54 -7.17
C ILE A 24 -6.83 18.29 -6.06
N TYR A 25 -7.29 17.70 -4.97
CA TYR A 25 -6.45 17.26 -3.87
C TYR A 25 -6.39 15.74 -3.83
N VAL A 26 -5.25 15.18 -3.41
CA VAL A 26 -5.04 13.73 -3.32
C VAL A 26 -4.69 13.37 -1.88
N TRP A 27 -5.55 12.59 -1.21
CA TRP A 27 -5.28 12.11 0.14
C TRP A 27 -4.52 10.80 0.09
N GLY A 28 -3.27 10.85 0.48
CA GLY A 28 -2.28 9.78 0.47
C GLY A 28 -1.08 10.13 -0.39
N THR A 29 0.12 10.02 0.20
CA THR A 29 1.43 10.29 -0.43
C THR A 29 2.24 9.01 -0.66
N GLY A 30 1.57 7.85 -0.71
CA GLY A 30 2.18 6.54 -0.92
C GLY A 30 1.93 5.98 -2.32
N CYS A 31 2.08 4.66 -2.46
CA CYS A 31 1.91 3.94 -3.73
C CYS A 31 0.57 4.20 -4.43
N GLY A 32 -0.51 4.46 -3.66
CA GLY A 32 -1.79 4.81 -4.26
C GLY A 32 -1.77 6.13 -5.04
N ALA A 33 -0.93 7.08 -4.66
CA ALA A 33 -0.73 8.30 -5.44
C ALA A 33 0.06 8.04 -6.73
N SER A 34 1.08 7.17 -6.68
CA SER A 34 1.82 6.78 -7.89
C SER A 34 0.93 6.01 -8.87
N GLU A 35 0.11 5.07 -8.38
CA GLU A 35 -0.88 4.35 -9.20
C GLU A 35 -1.85 5.30 -9.92
N LEU A 36 -2.27 6.38 -9.24
CA LEU A 36 -3.15 7.40 -9.80
C LEU A 36 -2.48 8.14 -10.97
N ILE A 37 -1.20 8.50 -10.82
CA ILE A 37 -0.42 9.17 -11.87
C ILE A 37 -0.14 8.22 -13.03
N GLU A 38 0.26 6.99 -12.77
CA GLU A 38 0.48 5.97 -13.80
C GLU A 38 -0.80 5.62 -14.58
N ALA A 39 -1.98 5.73 -13.95
CA ALA A 39 -3.26 5.57 -14.62
C ALA A 39 -3.56 6.73 -15.59
N GLY A 40 -2.84 7.86 -15.48
CA GLY A 40 -2.90 9.00 -16.39
C GLY A 40 -3.41 10.31 -15.79
N LEU A 41 -3.44 10.46 -14.46
CA LEU A 41 -3.64 11.79 -13.85
C LEU A 41 -2.31 12.54 -13.89
N GLU A 42 -2.30 13.65 -14.63
CA GLU A 42 -1.13 14.52 -14.75
C GLU A 42 -0.83 15.19 -13.40
N PRO A 43 0.43 15.14 -12.87
CA PRO A 43 0.80 15.74 -11.59
C PRO A 43 0.47 17.24 -11.50
N GLU A 44 0.55 17.96 -12.63
CA GLU A 44 0.24 19.39 -12.74
C GLU A 44 -1.22 19.70 -12.37
N ARG A 45 -2.13 18.76 -12.55
CA ARG A 45 -3.55 18.88 -12.18
C ARG A 45 -3.79 18.72 -10.67
N ILE A 46 -2.83 18.19 -9.94
CA ILE A 46 -2.92 18.06 -8.49
C ILE A 46 -2.52 19.38 -7.84
N THR A 47 -3.43 19.95 -7.07
CA THR A 47 -3.19 21.21 -6.33
C THR A 47 -2.25 20.99 -5.17
N ALA A 48 -2.56 19.99 -4.32
CA ALA A 48 -1.72 19.56 -3.22
C ALA A 48 -2.08 18.12 -2.81
N PHE A 49 -1.18 17.51 -2.05
CA PHE A 49 -1.47 16.25 -1.37
C PHE A 49 -1.98 16.50 0.04
N VAL A 50 -2.73 15.54 0.57
CA VAL A 50 -3.18 15.50 1.96
C VAL A 50 -2.68 14.21 2.59
N ASP A 51 -2.12 14.26 3.78
CA ASP A 51 -1.72 13.05 4.49
C ASP A 51 -1.92 13.22 6.00
N SER A 52 -2.50 12.22 6.64
CA SER A 52 -2.71 12.22 8.11
C SER A 52 -1.40 12.05 8.88
N PHE A 53 -0.39 11.46 8.23
CA PHE A 53 0.94 11.20 8.79
C PHE A 53 2.01 11.52 7.76
N PRO A 54 2.20 12.81 7.43
CA PRO A 54 3.10 13.22 6.36
C PRO A 54 4.55 12.86 6.69
N MET A 55 5.27 12.30 5.71
CA MET A 55 6.69 12.00 5.83
C MET A 55 7.57 13.22 5.54
N GLY A 56 7.04 14.22 4.81
CA GLY A 56 7.71 15.47 4.47
C GLY A 56 6.68 16.57 4.19
N GLU A 57 7.17 17.80 3.97
CA GLU A 57 6.33 18.96 3.64
C GLU A 57 5.91 18.99 2.17
N THR A 58 6.62 18.24 1.32
CA THR A 58 6.34 18.13 -0.12
C THR A 58 6.36 16.69 -0.60
N PHE A 59 5.58 16.40 -1.65
CA PHE A 59 5.59 15.14 -2.38
C PHE A 59 5.36 15.44 -3.87
N LEU A 60 6.23 14.93 -4.77
CA LEU A 60 6.21 15.21 -6.21
C LEU A 60 6.12 16.73 -6.50
N ASP A 61 6.95 17.52 -5.84
CA ASP A 61 7.03 18.99 -5.93
C ASP A 61 5.74 19.74 -5.54
N LYS A 62 4.78 19.04 -4.93
CA LYS A 62 3.55 19.62 -4.39
C LYS A 62 3.56 19.61 -2.88
N GLN A 63 2.92 20.62 -2.27
CA GLN A 63 2.75 20.71 -0.83
C GLN A 63 1.96 19.50 -0.29
N VAL A 64 2.33 19.03 0.90
CA VAL A 64 1.57 18.04 1.66
C VAL A 64 0.91 18.75 2.84
N LEU A 65 -0.42 18.71 2.85
CA LEU A 65 -1.26 19.31 3.89
C LEU A 65 -1.67 18.27 4.93
N LEU A 66 -1.86 18.70 6.16
CA LEU A 66 -2.64 17.93 7.13
C LEU A 66 -4.14 18.00 6.75
N PRO A 67 -4.97 17.00 7.13
CA PRO A 67 -6.40 17.01 6.80
C PRO A 67 -7.14 18.28 7.22
N GLU A 68 -6.78 18.86 8.36
CA GLU A 68 -7.36 20.10 8.91
C GLU A 68 -6.99 21.36 8.10
N GLN A 69 -5.97 21.25 7.28
CA GLN A 69 -5.48 22.36 6.42
C GLN A 69 -6.11 22.35 5.03
N LEU A 70 -6.94 21.32 4.71
CA LEU A 70 -7.61 21.26 3.41
C LEU A 70 -8.56 22.46 3.24
N PRO A 71 -8.40 23.29 2.21
CA PRO A 71 -9.28 24.44 1.96
C PRO A 71 -10.59 23.95 1.33
N LEU A 72 -11.59 23.65 2.16
CA LEU A 72 -12.85 23.00 1.74
C LEU A 72 -13.63 23.78 0.68
N GLU A 73 -13.59 25.11 0.75
CA GLU A 73 -14.28 25.98 -0.20
C GLU A 73 -13.65 25.88 -1.59
N ASP A 74 -12.32 25.79 -1.65
CA ASP A 74 -11.55 25.74 -2.89
C ASP A 74 -11.30 24.31 -3.39
N CYS A 75 -11.70 23.27 -2.64
CA CYS A 75 -11.54 21.88 -3.03
C CYS A 75 -12.69 21.44 -3.94
N ASP A 76 -12.42 21.22 -5.22
CA ASP A 76 -13.40 20.69 -6.16
C ASP A 76 -13.52 19.18 -6.10
N LEU A 77 -12.41 18.49 -5.90
CA LEU A 77 -12.34 17.03 -5.81
C LEU A 77 -11.22 16.61 -4.87
N LEU A 78 -11.55 15.72 -3.94
CA LEU A 78 -10.61 15.03 -3.08
C LEU A 78 -10.54 13.55 -3.48
N ILE A 79 -9.43 13.12 -4.06
CA ILE A 79 -9.21 11.73 -4.45
C ILE A 79 -8.50 11.01 -3.30
N ILE A 80 -9.13 9.99 -2.72
CA ILE A 80 -8.60 9.24 -1.60
C ILE A 80 -7.97 7.95 -2.13
N THR A 81 -6.64 7.88 -2.08
CA THR A 81 -5.83 6.77 -2.59
C THR A 81 -5.37 5.82 -1.49
N ALA A 82 -5.47 6.25 -0.22
CA ALA A 82 -4.97 5.49 0.92
C ALA A 82 -5.74 4.19 1.15
N ARG A 83 -5.04 3.17 1.64
CA ARG A 83 -5.62 1.83 1.92
C ARG A 83 -6.59 1.85 3.11
N HIS A 84 -6.43 2.79 4.05
CA HIS A 84 -7.28 2.94 5.25
C HIS A 84 -8.47 3.86 4.99
N ALA A 85 -9.17 3.63 3.90
CA ALA A 85 -10.24 4.49 3.42
C ALA A 85 -11.37 4.74 4.45
N ASP A 86 -11.70 3.74 5.29
CA ASP A 86 -12.75 3.93 6.31
C ASP A 86 -12.34 4.86 7.45
N ALA A 87 -11.06 4.81 7.88
CA ALA A 87 -10.53 5.76 8.85
C ALA A 87 -10.55 7.18 8.28
N ILE A 88 -10.17 7.31 7.01
CA ILE A 88 -10.23 8.59 6.29
C ILE A 88 -11.68 9.04 6.09
N GLY A 89 -12.60 8.13 5.78
CA GLY A 89 -14.02 8.42 5.67
C GLY A 89 -14.62 8.96 6.98
N ARG A 90 -14.24 8.39 8.14
CA ARG A 90 -14.60 8.97 9.45
C ARG A 90 -14.01 10.37 9.60
N ARG A 91 -12.73 10.54 9.25
CA ARG A 91 -12.07 11.85 9.33
C ARG A 91 -12.68 12.88 8.41
N CYS A 92 -13.11 12.49 7.21
CA CYS A 92 -13.86 13.37 6.31
C CYS A 92 -15.16 13.87 6.96
N ARG A 93 -15.91 12.98 7.64
CA ARG A 93 -17.13 13.36 8.35
C ARG A 93 -16.85 14.30 9.55
N GLU A 94 -15.79 14.05 10.31
CA GLU A 94 -15.37 14.92 11.43
C GLU A 94 -14.96 16.32 10.96
N LEU A 95 -14.48 16.44 9.74
CA LEU A 95 -14.05 17.69 9.11
C LEU A 95 -15.13 18.32 8.22
N ASP A 96 -16.36 17.77 8.23
CA ASP A 96 -17.48 18.21 7.41
C ASP A 96 -17.17 18.29 5.89
N ILE A 97 -16.28 17.39 5.40
CA ILE A 97 -15.97 17.33 3.96
C ILE A 97 -17.16 16.70 3.22
N PRO A 98 -17.76 17.41 2.23
CA PRO A 98 -18.92 16.91 1.51
C PRO A 98 -18.64 15.57 0.80
N PRO A 99 -19.46 14.52 0.99
CA PRO A 99 -19.23 13.21 0.38
C PRO A 99 -19.12 13.23 -1.14
N GLU A 100 -19.87 14.12 -1.81
CA GLU A 100 -19.84 14.28 -3.26
C GLU A 100 -18.52 14.85 -3.80
N LYS A 101 -17.69 15.44 -2.92
CA LYS A 101 -16.32 15.86 -3.26
C LYS A 101 -15.30 14.75 -3.06
N CYS A 102 -15.64 13.64 -2.38
CA CYS A 102 -14.72 12.57 -1.96
C CYS A 102 -14.78 11.37 -2.91
N LEU A 103 -13.79 11.19 -3.76
CA LEU A 103 -13.64 9.99 -4.59
C LEU A 103 -12.72 8.98 -3.90
N PHE A 104 -13.28 7.93 -3.32
CA PHE A 104 -12.52 6.83 -2.73
C PHE A 104 -12.18 5.78 -3.79
N LEU A 105 -10.90 5.57 -4.07
CA LEU A 105 -10.45 4.60 -5.06
C LEU A 105 -10.46 3.16 -4.54
N LYS A 106 -10.33 2.97 -3.22
CA LYS A 106 -10.12 1.65 -2.59
C LYS A 106 -11.12 1.35 -1.47
N ASN A 107 -12.35 1.86 -1.53
CA ASN A 107 -13.31 1.70 -0.43
C ASN A 107 -14.74 1.33 -0.82
N ASN A 108 -15.46 0.80 0.19
CA ASN A 108 -16.89 0.55 0.23
C ASN A 108 -17.65 1.81 0.72
N MET A 109 -17.76 2.84 -0.11
CA MET A 109 -18.68 3.93 0.16
C MET A 109 -20.13 3.45 0.06
N GLU A 110 -21.05 4.07 0.78
CA GLU A 110 -22.46 3.89 0.52
C GLU A 110 -22.78 4.23 -0.95
N LEU A 111 -23.68 3.47 -1.55
CA LEU A 111 -23.90 3.52 -2.99
C LEU A 111 -24.33 4.92 -3.48
N ALA A 112 -25.11 5.64 -2.67
CA ALA A 112 -25.58 6.98 -3.02
C ALA A 112 -24.40 7.99 -3.06
N ASP A 113 -23.57 8.01 -2.04
CA ASP A 113 -22.41 8.91 -1.94
C ASP A 113 -21.38 8.59 -3.02
N ARG A 114 -21.18 7.31 -3.29
CA ARG A 114 -20.31 6.86 -4.37
C ARG A 114 -20.78 7.34 -5.74
N ASN A 115 -22.09 7.24 -6.02
CA ASN A 115 -22.64 7.67 -7.30
C ASN A 115 -22.47 9.18 -7.51
N ALA A 116 -22.72 9.99 -6.47
CA ALA A 116 -22.52 11.43 -6.52
C ALA A 116 -21.05 11.81 -6.76
N ALA A 117 -20.13 11.20 -6.00
CA ALA A 117 -18.69 11.40 -6.15
C ALA A 117 -18.17 10.93 -7.53
N CYS A 118 -18.64 9.77 -8.03
CA CYS A 118 -18.25 9.26 -9.35
C CYS A 118 -18.76 10.16 -10.48
N THR A 119 -19.99 10.69 -10.39
CA THR A 119 -20.52 11.63 -11.38
C THR A 119 -19.66 12.90 -11.43
N ARG A 120 -19.34 13.46 -10.27
CA ARG A 120 -18.47 14.63 -10.17
C ARG A 120 -17.07 14.34 -10.70
N ALA A 121 -16.47 13.24 -10.28
CA ALA A 121 -15.14 12.82 -10.73
C ALA A 121 -15.12 12.53 -12.24
N GLY A 122 -16.15 11.91 -12.80
CA GLY A 122 -16.27 11.68 -14.24
C GLY A 122 -16.28 12.98 -15.05
N THR A 123 -16.96 14.01 -14.54
CA THR A 123 -16.95 15.35 -15.15
C THR A 123 -15.57 16.01 -15.08
N LEU A 124 -14.86 15.84 -13.95
CA LEU A 124 -13.58 16.52 -13.70
C LEU A 124 -12.38 15.77 -14.29
N LEU A 125 -12.36 14.45 -14.22
CA LEU A 125 -11.24 13.59 -14.63
C LEU A 125 -11.43 13.02 -16.05
N GLY A 126 -12.66 12.93 -16.52
CA GLY A 126 -13.07 12.18 -17.68
C GLY A 126 -13.38 10.72 -17.36
N GLU A 127 -14.41 10.17 -18.01
CA GLU A 127 -14.89 8.80 -17.75
C GLU A 127 -13.82 7.73 -18.03
N ALA A 128 -13.00 7.92 -19.04
CA ALA A 128 -11.93 6.95 -19.40
C ALA A 128 -10.92 6.78 -18.26
N LEU A 129 -10.49 7.88 -17.62
CA LEU A 129 -9.58 7.84 -16.48
C LEU A 129 -10.30 7.28 -15.24
N LEU A 130 -11.51 7.75 -14.94
CA LEU A 130 -12.28 7.26 -13.80
C LEU A 130 -12.49 5.73 -13.85
N ASN A 131 -12.80 5.16 -15.01
CA ASN A 131 -12.98 3.72 -15.18
C ASN A 131 -11.68 2.91 -14.95
N LYS A 132 -10.51 3.50 -15.17
CA LYS A 132 -9.23 2.86 -14.83
C LYS A 132 -8.96 2.86 -13.33
N LEU A 133 -9.44 3.90 -12.61
CA LEU A 133 -9.14 4.12 -11.21
C LEU A 133 -10.08 3.37 -10.26
N LEU A 134 -11.33 3.09 -10.68
CA LEU A 134 -12.33 2.44 -9.83
C LEU A 134 -12.11 0.93 -9.72
N PRO A 135 -11.82 0.40 -8.53
CA PRO A 135 -11.64 -1.02 -8.32
C PRO A 135 -12.97 -1.78 -8.35
N LYS A 136 -12.91 -3.05 -8.72
CA LYS A 136 -14.03 -3.99 -8.52
C LYS A 136 -14.09 -4.37 -7.04
N GLN A 137 -15.20 -4.11 -6.39
CA GLN A 137 -15.40 -4.50 -4.98
C GLN A 137 -15.57 -6.01 -4.84
N ARG A 138 -15.01 -6.56 -3.78
CA ARG A 138 -15.19 -7.96 -3.37
C ARG A 138 -15.59 -8.00 -1.90
N LEU A 139 -16.59 -8.80 -1.55
CA LEU A 139 -16.92 -9.14 -0.17
C LEU A 139 -16.10 -10.37 0.23
N ILE A 140 -15.37 -10.26 1.33
CA ILE A 140 -14.58 -11.35 1.91
C ILE A 140 -15.21 -11.67 3.28
N PRO A 141 -15.77 -12.88 3.49
CA PRO A 141 -16.36 -13.25 4.78
C PRO A 141 -15.26 -13.40 5.84
N THR A 142 -15.56 -12.96 7.05
CA THR A 142 -14.66 -13.11 8.21
C THR A 142 -14.77 -14.53 8.77
N PRO A 143 -13.67 -15.31 8.82
CA PRO A 143 -13.65 -16.62 9.48
C PRO A 143 -14.00 -16.49 10.97
N ALA A 144 -14.70 -17.50 11.51
CA ALA A 144 -15.11 -17.49 12.91
C ALA A 144 -13.95 -17.33 13.91
N GLN A 145 -12.77 -17.87 13.56
CA GLN A 145 -11.54 -17.74 14.38
C GLN A 145 -11.01 -16.29 14.48
N LEU A 146 -11.50 -15.42 13.62
CA LEU A 146 -11.11 -14.01 13.54
C LEU A 146 -12.26 -13.07 13.92
N ALA A 147 -13.33 -13.58 14.56
CA ALA A 147 -14.47 -12.76 14.98
C ALA A 147 -14.10 -11.62 15.91
N GLU A 148 -13.06 -11.84 16.75
CA GLU A 148 -12.47 -10.82 17.61
C GLU A 148 -11.07 -10.46 17.09
N PRO A 149 -10.91 -9.40 16.29
CA PRO A 149 -9.65 -9.08 15.63
C PRO A 149 -8.60 -8.58 16.61
N LEU A 150 -7.39 -9.14 16.53
CA LEU A 150 -6.20 -8.59 17.16
C LEU A 150 -5.75 -7.31 16.45
N LEU A 151 -5.96 -7.25 15.14
CA LEU A 151 -5.63 -6.11 14.29
C LEU A 151 -6.90 -5.31 13.98
N PRO A 152 -7.17 -4.19 14.66
CA PRO A 152 -8.39 -3.39 14.44
C PRO A 152 -8.56 -2.92 12.99
N GLU A 153 -7.44 -2.69 12.28
CA GLU A 153 -7.44 -2.25 10.89
C GLU A 153 -7.81 -3.35 9.89
N ARG A 154 -7.81 -4.62 10.32
CA ARG A 154 -8.09 -5.78 9.43
C ARG A 154 -9.42 -5.66 8.70
N GLU A 155 -10.48 -5.38 9.42
CA GLU A 155 -11.85 -5.30 8.89
C GLU A 155 -12.03 -4.11 7.93
N LEU A 156 -11.20 -3.09 8.09
CA LEU A 156 -11.24 -1.85 7.34
C LEU A 156 -10.24 -1.82 6.19
N SER A 157 -9.42 -2.87 6.05
CA SER A 157 -8.40 -2.94 5.01
C SER A 157 -8.91 -3.66 3.78
N ASN A 158 -8.61 -3.11 2.60
CA ASN A 158 -8.79 -3.83 1.35
C ASN A 158 -7.80 -5.01 1.19
N ASP A 159 -6.81 -5.09 2.07
CA ASP A 159 -5.86 -6.20 2.19
C ASP A 159 -6.22 -7.16 3.35
N TYR A 160 -7.53 -7.33 3.58
CA TYR A 160 -8.07 -8.17 4.64
C TYR A 160 -7.44 -9.56 4.69
N VAL A 161 -7.29 -10.22 3.53
CA VAL A 161 -6.76 -11.60 3.45
C VAL A 161 -5.35 -11.68 4.00
N ARG A 162 -4.47 -10.75 3.65
CA ARG A 162 -3.09 -10.68 4.15
C ARG A 162 -3.05 -10.50 5.67
N LEU A 163 -3.83 -9.52 6.17
CA LEU A 163 -3.86 -9.22 7.62
C LEU A 163 -4.49 -10.34 8.43
N ALA A 164 -5.60 -10.91 7.96
CA ALA A 164 -6.23 -12.05 8.62
C ALA A 164 -5.32 -13.28 8.63
N THR A 165 -4.59 -13.52 7.54
CA THR A 165 -3.58 -14.59 7.47
C THR A 165 -2.46 -14.34 8.46
N LEU A 166 -1.88 -13.14 8.51
CA LEU A 166 -0.85 -12.78 9.49
C LEU A 166 -1.31 -13.10 10.92
N GLU A 167 -2.52 -12.67 11.29
CA GLU A 167 -3.06 -12.91 12.63
C GLU A 167 -3.19 -14.41 12.94
N LEU A 168 -3.68 -15.21 12.00
CA LEU A 168 -3.78 -16.67 12.17
C LEU A 168 -2.41 -17.33 12.29
N LEU A 169 -1.42 -16.93 11.48
CA LEU A 169 -0.06 -17.43 11.56
C LEU A 169 0.58 -17.08 12.90
N CYS A 170 0.45 -15.84 13.36
CA CYS A 170 0.99 -15.40 14.65
C CYS A 170 0.44 -16.23 15.83
N ARG A 171 -0.86 -16.58 15.82
CA ARG A 171 -1.45 -17.46 16.84
C ARG A 171 -0.81 -18.86 16.84
N ARG A 172 -0.40 -19.37 15.68
CA ARG A 172 0.29 -20.67 15.56
C ARG A 172 1.76 -20.62 15.97
N LEU A 173 2.36 -19.43 16.02
CA LEU A 173 3.77 -19.24 16.37
C LEU A 173 4.03 -19.15 17.89
N ALA A 174 3.01 -19.31 18.74
CA ALA A 174 3.16 -19.18 20.18
C ALA A 174 4.31 -20.02 20.77
N GLU A 175 4.48 -21.26 20.28
CA GLU A 175 5.51 -22.20 20.74
C GLU A 175 6.73 -22.29 19.80
N VAL A 176 6.72 -21.60 18.66
CA VAL A 176 7.85 -21.59 17.73
C VAL A 176 8.85 -20.53 18.17
N PRO A 177 10.10 -20.88 18.52
CA PRO A 177 11.10 -19.88 18.94
C PRO A 177 11.54 -19.00 17.78
N GLY A 178 12.30 -17.93 18.10
CA GLY A 178 12.91 -17.05 17.10
C GLY A 178 12.30 -15.67 17.07
N ALA A 179 12.98 -14.78 16.37
CA ALA A 179 12.56 -13.40 16.10
C ALA A 179 11.59 -13.33 14.91
N ALA A 180 11.00 -12.17 14.70
CA ALA A 180 10.35 -11.83 13.44
C ALA A 180 11.26 -10.90 12.61
N ALA A 181 11.04 -10.87 11.29
CA ALA A 181 11.71 -9.94 10.39
C ALA A 181 10.77 -9.45 9.30
N GLU A 182 10.97 -8.22 8.86
CA GLU A 182 10.42 -7.68 7.63
C GLU A 182 11.54 -7.08 6.79
N LEU A 183 11.64 -7.51 5.54
CA LEU A 183 12.50 -6.95 4.52
C LEU A 183 11.63 -6.23 3.49
N GLY A 184 11.82 -4.91 3.38
CA GLY A 184 10.93 -3.99 2.69
C GLY A 184 9.84 -3.48 3.64
N VAL A 185 10.18 -2.46 4.42
CA VAL A 185 9.31 -1.91 5.50
C VAL A 185 8.46 -0.75 4.98
N TYR A 186 9.01 0.00 4.03
CA TYR A 186 8.36 1.19 3.49
C TYR A 186 7.94 2.15 4.60
N ARG A 187 6.64 2.41 4.76
CA ARG A 187 6.08 3.31 5.79
C ARG A 187 5.69 2.58 7.09
N GLY A 188 6.03 1.30 7.23
CA GLY A 188 5.93 0.54 8.48
C GLY A 188 4.56 -0.01 8.83
N PHE A 189 3.58 0.05 7.93
CA PHE A 189 2.23 -0.44 8.26
C PHE A 189 2.21 -1.94 8.59
N PHE A 190 2.81 -2.77 7.74
CA PHE A 190 2.81 -4.21 7.97
C PHE A 190 3.76 -4.60 9.12
N ALA A 191 4.90 -3.90 9.27
CA ALA A 191 5.77 -3.98 10.45
C ALA A 191 4.99 -3.75 11.76
N ARG A 192 4.15 -2.71 11.79
CA ARG A 192 3.29 -2.41 12.94
C ARG A 192 2.32 -3.55 13.25
N CYS A 193 1.72 -4.15 12.21
CA CYS A 193 0.84 -5.30 12.37
C CYS A 193 1.60 -6.52 12.93
N ILE A 194 2.82 -6.81 12.46
CA ILE A 194 3.67 -7.87 13.00
C ILE A 194 4.02 -7.58 14.47
N ASN A 195 4.46 -6.35 14.77
CA ASN A 195 4.86 -5.95 16.12
C ASN A 195 3.69 -6.06 17.11
N LEU A 196 2.47 -5.66 16.71
CA LEU A 196 1.26 -5.81 17.52
C LEU A 196 0.88 -7.28 17.74
N SER A 197 1.03 -8.13 16.69
CA SER A 197 0.66 -9.55 16.75
C SER A 197 1.66 -10.42 17.50
N LEU A 198 2.91 -9.96 17.64
CA LEU A 198 4.01 -10.67 18.31
C LEU A 198 4.73 -9.75 19.32
N PRO A 199 4.03 -9.27 20.38
CA PRO A 199 4.51 -8.21 21.28
C PRO A 199 5.79 -8.61 22.06
N GLU A 200 6.00 -9.90 22.28
CA GLU A 200 7.16 -10.41 23.03
C GLU A 200 8.36 -10.73 22.14
N ARG A 201 8.19 -10.65 20.81
CA ARG A 201 9.25 -11.03 19.87
C ARG A 201 10.05 -9.83 19.45
N ARG A 202 11.36 -10.02 19.29
CA ARG A 202 12.21 -9.08 18.57
C ARG A 202 11.78 -9.03 17.11
N LEU A 203 11.64 -7.82 16.53
CA LEU A 203 11.31 -7.62 15.13
C LEU A 203 12.43 -6.83 14.45
N TYR A 204 13.08 -7.46 13.48
CA TYR A 204 14.08 -6.84 12.64
C TYR A 204 13.42 -6.18 11.43
N LEU A 205 13.72 -4.91 11.20
CA LEU A 205 13.18 -4.11 10.11
C LEU A 205 14.30 -3.70 9.16
N PHE A 206 14.31 -4.28 7.97
CA PHE A 206 15.28 -4.01 6.92
C PHE A 206 14.64 -3.17 5.82
N ASP A 207 15.18 -1.97 5.62
CA ASP A 207 14.79 -1.06 4.53
C ASP A 207 15.91 -0.07 4.28
N SER A 208 16.05 0.40 3.05
CA SER A 208 16.98 1.49 2.75
C SER A 208 16.54 2.80 3.37
N PHE A 209 15.21 3.02 3.48
CA PHE A 209 14.56 4.31 3.78
C PHE A 209 14.94 5.43 2.80
N GLU A 210 15.50 5.06 1.67
CA GLU A 210 15.93 5.95 0.58
C GLU A 210 15.25 5.57 -0.76
N GLY A 211 14.33 4.59 -0.70
CA GLY A 211 13.68 4.00 -1.86
C GLY A 211 14.55 2.92 -2.52
N PHE A 212 14.35 2.70 -3.80
CA PHE A 212 15.07 1.66 -4.55
C PHE A 212 16.42 2.16 -5.06
N GLY A 213 17.39 1.25 -5.21
CA GLY A 213 18.68 1.53 -5.84
C GLY A 213 18.57 1.86 -7.34
N GLU A 214 19.69 2.24 -7.95
CA GLU A 214 19.78 2.66 -9.37
C GLU A 214 19.30 1.58 -10.37
N GLU A 215 19.28 0.31 -9.98
CA GLU A 215 18.86 -0.81 -10.81
C GLU A 215 17.32 -0.93 -10.97
N ALA A 216 16.55 -0.18 -10.20
CA ALA A 216 15.09 -0.20 -10.27
C ALA A 216 14.59 0.53 -11.52
N GLN A 217 14.20 -0.20 -12.54
CA GLN A 217 13.48 0.33 -13.72
C GLN A 217 12.02 0.64 -13.33
N ALA A 218 11.81 1.67 -12.53
CA ALA A 218 10.50 2.10 -12.08
C ALA A 218 10.24 3.55 -12.49
N SER A 219 8.96 3.94 -12.62
CA SER A 219 8.60 5.32 -12.90
C SER A 219 9.07 6.26 -11.80
N GLU A 220 9.31 7.54 -12.13
CA GLU A 220 9.71 8.54 -11.15
C GLU A 220 8.66 8.68 -10.02
N ALA A 221 7.37 8.61 -10.36
CA ALA A 221 6.29 8.65 -9.37
C ALA A 221 6.35 7.46 -8.41
N PHE A 222 6.64 6.24 -8.91
CA PHE A 222 6.80 5.05 -8.10
C PHE A 222 8.02 5.16 -7.17
N GLN A 223 9.16 5.62 -7.70
CA GLN A 223 10.37 5.86 -6.90
C GLN A 223 10.17 6.94 -5.84
N ALA A 224 9.50 8.06 -6.18
CA ALA A 224 9.18 9.12 -5.23
C ALA A 224 8.28 8.63 -4.10
N ALA A 225 7.27 7.78 -4.41
CA ALA A 225 6.41 7.18 -3.40
C ALA A 225 7.20 6.33 -2.40
N HIS A 226 8.17 5.53 -2.87
CA HIS A 226 8.97 4.65 -2.02
C HIS A 226 10.09 5.39 -1.26
N ARG A 227 10.57 6.53 -1.76
CA ARG A 227 11.45 7.44 -1.02
C ARG A 227 10.72 8.24 0.06
N ASN A 228 9.40 8.31 0.01
CA ASN A 228 8.58 9.01 0.99
C ASN A 228 8.37 8.17 2.26
N THR A 229 9.46 7.89 2.94
CA THR A 229 9.54 7.09 4.18
C THR A 229 10.62 7.67 5.10
N ALA A 230 10.59 7.33 6.39
CA ALA A 230 11.59 7.72 7.37
C ALA A 230 11.65 6.72 8.53
N ALA A 231 12.84 6.23 8.86
CA ALA A 231 13.06 5.23 9.89
C ALA A 231 12.51 5.66 11.27
N GLU A 232 12.69 6.93 11.65
CA GLU A 232 12.24 7.49 12.92
C GLU A 232 10.71 7.52 13.00
N LYS A 233 10.04 7.85 11.89
CA LYS A 233 8.56 7.85 11.81
C LYS A 233 8.00 6.44 11.87
N VAL A 234 8.66 5.48 11.20
CA VAL A 234 8.31 4.07 11.30
C VAL A 234 8.43 3.59 12.74
N LEU A 235 9.54 3.89 13.40
CA LEU A 235 9.75 3.49 14.81
C LEU A 235 8.70 4.13 15.74
N ALA A 236 8.36 5.40 15.54
CA ALA A 236 7.41 6.13 16.37
C ALA A 236 5.98 5.58 16.32
N MET A 237 5.62 4.84 15.25
CA MET A 237 4.29 4.23 15.13
C MET A 237 4.21 2.79 15.67
N MET A 238 5.32 2.20 16.10
CA MET A 238 5.35 0.83 16.61
C MET A 238 4.72 0.73 18.01
N PRO A 239 3.78 -0.23 18.23
CA PRO A 239 3.19 -0.45 19.57
C PRO A 239 4.20 -0.84 20.64
N TYR A 240 5.25 -1.59 20.25
CA TYR A 240 6.32 -2.06 21.16
C TYR A 240 7.69 -1.70 20.57
N PRO A 241 8.07 -0.40 20.59
CA PRO A 241 9.29 0.08 19.94
C PRO A 241 10.57 -0.51 20.55
N GLU A 242 10.56 -0.92 21.83
CA GLU A 242 11.67 -1.58 22.50
C GLU A 242 11.99 -2.98 21.95
N ARG A 243 11.10 -3.54 21.15
CA ARG A 243 11.28 -4.84 20.45
C ARG A 243 11.83 -4.68 19.05
N ILE A 244 11.92 -3.45 18.54
CA ILE A 244 12.36 -3.19 17.16
C ILE A 244 13.87 -3.10 17.08
N VAL A 245 14.41 -3.75 16.06
CA VAL A 245 15.81 -3.60 15.63
C VAL A 245 15.82 -3.08 14.20
N LEU A 246 16.05 -1.78 14.05
CA LEU A 246 16.19 -1.17 12.73
C LEU A 246 17.52 -1.60 12.08
N LYS A 247 17.44 -1.94 10.81
CA LYS A 247 18.55 -2.32 9.94
C LYS A 247 18.49 -1.46 8.66
N PRO A 248 18.79 -0.15 8.78
CA PRO A 248 18.75 0.74 7.63
C PRO A 248 19.86 0.42 6.64
N GLY A 249 19.58 0.61 5.36
CA GLY A 249 20.48 0.38 4.25
C GLY A 249 20.02 -0.70 3.30
N PHE A 250 20.70 -0.82 2.17
CA PHE A 250 20.37 -1.83 1.17
C PHE A 250 20.66 -3.24 1.67
N PHE A 251 19.84 -4.18 1.26
CA PHE A 251 20.03 -5.60 1.55
C PHE A 251 20.84 -6.24 0.40
N PRO A 252 21.83 -7.11 0.67
CA PRO A 252 22.13 -7.77 1.96
C PRO A 252 23.14 -7.01 2.87
N GLU A 253 23.68 -5.89 2.50
CA GLU A 253 24.72 -5.17 3.25
C GLU A 253 24.23 -4.79 4.66
N SER A 254 22.94 -4.45 4.81
CA SER A 254 22.33 -4.10 6.09
C SER A 254 22.27 -5.24 7.12
N LEU A 255 22.61 -6.48 6.74
CA LEU A 255 22.69 -7.61 7.66
C LEU A 255 23.77 -7.43 8.76
N HIS A 256 24.94 -6.86 8.41
CA HIS A 256 26.04 -6.62 9.35
C HIS A 256 26.36 -7.82 10.28
N GLY A 257 26.42 -9.04 9.71
CA GLY A 257 26.76 -10.26 10.47
C GLY A 257 25.66 -10.76 11.40
N LEU A 258 24.40 -10.42 11.14
CA LEU A 258 23.29 -10.93 11.93
C LEU A 258 23.14 -12.46 11.78
N GLU A 259 23.13 -13.19 12.90
CA GLU A 259 23.05 -14.65 12.98
C GLU A 259 21.82 -15.13 13.77
N ASP A 260 20.75 -14.35 13.82
CA ASP A 260 19.52 -14.72 14.55
C ASP A 260 18.68 -15.77 13.76
N ARG A 261 17.75 -16.40 14.48
CA ARG A 261 16.78 -17.35 13.93
C ARG A 261 15.39 -16.74 13.96
N PHE A 262 14.54 -17.13 13.01
CA PHE A 262 13.26 -16.47 12.78
C PHE A 262 12.08 -17.43 12.85
N CYS A 263 11.00 -17.01 13.48
CA CYS A 263 9.73 -17.71 13.43
C CYS A 263 8.81 -17.16 12.33
N LEU A 264 8.95 -15.87 12.01
CA LEU A 264 8.17 -15.18 10.99
C LEU A 264 9.07 -14.26 10.18
N VAL A 265 8.95 -14.32 8.86
CA VAL A 265 9.62 -13.39 7.94
C VAL A 265 8.61 -12.87 6.93
N SER A 266 8.61 -11.58 6.69
CA SER A 266 7.91 -10.93 5.56
C SER A 266 8.95 -10.42 4.56
N LEU A 267 8.82 -10.82 3.28
CA LEU A 267 9.60 -10.28 2.17
C LEU A 267 8.66 -9.48 1.26
N ASP A 268 8.89 -8.16 1.15
CA ASP A 268 8.06 -7.21 0.41
C ASP A 268 8.97 -6.17 -0.28
N VAL A 269 9.76 -6.64 -1.26
CA VAL A 269 10.88 -5.88 -1.85
C VAL A 269 10.78 -5.66 -3.37
N ASP A 270 9.68 -6.08 -3.99
CA ASP A 270 9.32 -5.82 -5.39
C ASP A 270 10.27 -6.39 -6.46
N PHE A 271 11.57 -6.56 -6.19
CA PHE A 271 12.59 -6.88 -7.20
C PHE A 271 13.19 -8.27 -7.04
N TYR A 272 13.58 -8.84 -8.19
CA TYR A 272 14.14 -10.19 -8.29
C TYR A 272 15.36 -10.41 -7.38
N GLN A 273 16.38 -9.55 -7.48
CA GLN A 273 17.65 -9.79 -6.79
C GLN A 273 17.49 -9.74 -5.26
N THR A 274 16.84 -8.69 -4.75
CA THR A 274 16.61 -8.53 -3.31
C THR A 274 15.71 -9.63 -2.75
N THR A 275 14.71 -10.09 -3.53
CA THR A 275 13.88 -11.24 -3.15
C THR A 275 14.72 -12.52 -3.04
N LEU A 276 15.57 -12.80 -4.05
CA LEU A 276 16.42 -13.98 -4.07
C LEU A 276 17.43 -13.99 -2.90
N ASP A 277 18.07 -12.86 -2.64
CA ASP A 277 19.01 -12.72 -1.52
C ASP A 277 18.29 -12.84 -0.17
N GLY A 278 17.07 -12.30 -0.04
CA GLY A 278 16.21 -12.49 1.12
C GLY A 278 15.86 -13.95 1.35
N LEU A 279 15.45 -14.68 0.32
CA LEU A 279 15.17 -16.13 0.40
C LEU A 279 16.39 -16.93 0.83
N ARG A 280 17.56 -16.67 0.22
CA ARG A 280 18.83 -17.33 0.56
C ARG A 280 19.26 -17.09 2.00
N TYR A 281 19.02 -15.89 2.52
CA TYR A 281 19.38 -15.56 3.89
C TYR A 281 18.38 -16.09 4.90
N PHE A 282 17.09 -15.80 4.73
CA PHE A 282 16.07 -16.09 5.75
C PHE A 282 15.61 -17.54 5.76
N TRP A 283 15.48 -18.20 4.59
CA TRP A 283 14.97 -19.57 4.56
C TRP A 283 15.78 -20.56 5.40
N PRO A 284 17.13 -20.64 5.34
CA PRO A 284 17.90 -21.54 6.19
C PRO A 284 17.83 -21.15 7.68
N ARG A 285 17.53 -19.89 8.00
CA ARG A 285 17.42 -19.38 9.37
C ARG A 285 15.99 -19.40 9.93
N LEU A 286 15.02 -19.75 9.11
CA LEU A 286 13.63 -19.92 9.55
C LEU A 286 13.52 -21.16 10.41
N GLU A 287 12.86 -21.07 11.57
CA GLU A 287 12.62 -22.18 12.48
C GLU A 287 11.61 -23.18 11.92
N LYS A 288 11.71 -24.45 12.31
CA LYS A 288 10.71 -25.45 11.96
C LYS A 288 9.35 -25.08 12.55
N GLY A 289 8.32 -25.04 11.71
CA GLY A 289 7.00 -24.53 12.04
C GLY A 289 6.86 -23.01 11.87
N GLY A 290 7.92 -22.32 11.44
CA GLY A 290 7.90 -20.92 11.08
C GLY A 290 7.37 -20.67 9.68
N TYR A 291 7.09 -19.39 9.39
CA TYR A 291 6.49 -18.96 8.13
C TYR A 291 7.27 -17.81 7.49
N LEU A 292 7.34 -17.87 6.14
CA LEU A 292 7.82 -16.75 5.34
C LEU A 292 6.68 -16.29 4.41
N LEU A 293 6.28 -15.05 4.55
CA LEU A 293 5.31 -14.39 3.66
C LEU A 293 6.09 -13.70 2.54
N LEU A 294 5.84 -14.10 1.31
CA LEU A 294 6.41 -13.51 0.12
C LEU A 294 5.32 -12.69 -0.57
N HIS A 295 5.40 -11.36 -0.44
CA HIS A 295 4.45 -10.43 -1.06
C HIS A 295 4.70 -10.34 -2.57
N ASP A 296 3.68 -9.94 -3.33
CA ASP A 296 3.73 -9.75 -4.79
C ASP A 296 4.17 -10.96 -5.64
N TRP A 297 4.20 -12.16 -5.06
CA TRP A 297 4.50 -13.37 -5.82
C TRP A 297 3.56 -13.60 -7.01
N GLY A 298 2.27 -13.31 -6.84
CA GLY A 298 1.23 -13.42 -7.88
C GLY A 298 1.03 -12.15 -8.70
N SER A 299 1.83 -11.10 -8.48
CA SER A 299 1.67 -9.80 -9.12
C SER A 299 2.14 -9.84 -10.59
N PRO A 300 1.27 -9.55 -11.57
CA PRO A 300 1.71 -9.46 -12.97
C PRO A 300 2.61 -8.25 -13.23
N LYS A 301 2.63 -7.25 -12.33
CA LYS A 301 3.49 -6.07 -12.43
C LYS A 301 4.92 -6.34 -11.97
N LEU A 302 5.11 -7.34 -11.09
CA LEU A 302 6.37 -7.66 -10.42
C LEU A 302 6.78 -9.13 -10.65
N PRO A 303 6.93 -9.59 -11.90
CA PRO A 303 7.19 -11.00 -12.22
C PRO A 303 8.54 -11.50 -11.68
N GLY A 304 9.43 -10.59 -11.31
CA GLY A 304 10.73 -10.89 -10.71
C GLY A 304 10.62 -11.64 -9.38
N VAL A 305 9.59 -11.38 -8.58
CA VAL A 305 9.38 -12.03 -7.29
C VAL A 305 9.10 -13.54 -7.46
N ALA A 306 8.18 -13.90 -8.35
CA ALA A 306 7.88 -15.31 -8.65
C ALA A 306 9.08 -16.03 -9.25
N ARG A 307 9.84 -15.36 -10.10
CA ARG A 307 11.06 -15.90 -10.71
C ARG A 307 12.15 -16.16 -9.65
N ALA A 308 12.35 -15.22 -8.71
CA ALA A 308 13.32 -15.38 -7.63
C ALA A 308 13.03 -16.64 -6.78
N LEU A 309 11.76 -16.89 -6.47
CA LEU A 309 11.39 -18.13 -5.77
C LEU A 309 11.67 -19.38 -6.60
N ALA A 310 11.31 -19.37 -7.89
CA ALA A 310 11.55 -20.52 -8.77
C ALA A 310 13.05 -20.85 -8.90
N ASP A 311 13.90 -19.83 -9.04
CA ASP A 311 15.35 -20.00 -9.11
C ASP A 311 15.92 -20.48 -7.76
N PHE A 312 15.41 -19.98 -6.63
CA PHE A 312 15.79 -20.45 -5.30
C PHE A 312 15.39 -21.93 -5.06
N GLU A 313 14.19 -22.34 -5.47
CA GLU A 313 13.74 -23.73 -5.41
C GLU A 313 14.61 -24.66 -6.28
N ALA A 314 15.05 -24.17 -7.44
CA ALA A 314 15.98 -24.87 -8.31
C ALA A 314 17.36 -25.04 -7.64
N GLU A 315 17.87 -24.02 -6.96
CA GLU A 315 19.11 -24.10 -6.16
C GLU A 315 19.01 -25.16 -5.03
N LEU A 316 17.84 -25.22 -4.38
CA LEU A 316 17.58 -26.21 -3.34
C LEU A 316 17.32 -27.62 -3.88
N GLY A 317 17.06 -27.78 -5.17
CA GLY A 317 16.66 -29.03 -5.79
C GLY A 317 15.28 -29.55 -5.37
N GLN A 318 14.44 -28.71 -4.78
CA GLN A 318 13.10 -29.08 -4.32
C GLN A 318 12.15 -27.87 -4.29
N ARG A 319 10.86 -28.14 -4.47
CA ARG A 319 9.81 -27.15 -4.21
C ARG A 319 9.57 -26.98 -2.71
N LEU A 320 9.29 -25.75 -2.31
CA LEU A 320 8.98 -25.43 -0.93
C LEU A 320 7.47 -25.59 -0.65
N PRO A 321 7.08 -26.08 0.54
CA PRO A 321 5.68 -26.10 0.95
C PRO A 321 5.13 -24.67 0.99
N ALA A 322 4.10 -24.41 0.20
CA ALA A 322 3.59 -23.07 0.02
C ALA A 322 2.06 -23.02 -0.16
N VAL A 323 1.44 -21.94 0.30
CA VAL A 323 0.01 -21.66 0.11
C VAL A 323 -0.13 -20.25 -0.51
N PRO A 324 -0.66 -20.15 -1.74
CA PRO A 324 -0.95 -18.85 -2.33
C PRO A 324 -2.16 -18.18 -1.67
N LEU A 325 -2.09 -16.89 -1.47
CA LEU A 325 -3.18 -16.08 -0.93
C LEU A 325 -3.90 -15.34 -2.05
N CYS A 326 -5.20 -15.14 -1.86
CA CYS A 326 -6.02 -14.30 -2.74
C CYS A 326 -6.13 -12.88 -2.17
N ASP A 327 -5.03 -12.33 -1.71
CA ASP A 327 -4.91 -10.96 -1.24
C ASP A 327 -4.64 -9.98 -2.40
N VAL A 328 -4.48 -8.69 -2.08
CA VAL A 328 -4.32 -7.64 -3.11
C VAL A 328 -2.99 -7.79 -3.86
N GLY A 329 -1.90 -8.14 -3.18
CA GLY A 329 -0.57 -8.34 -3.76
C GLY A 329 -0.36 -9.73 -4.38
N GLY A 330 -1.25 -10.70 -4.12
CA GLY A 330 -1.04 -12.10 -4.52
C GLY A 330 0.14 -12.73 -3.77
N SER A 331 0.09 -12.63 -2.44
CA SER A 331 1.15 -13.17 -1.57
C SER A 331 1.21 -14.69 -1.58
N LEU A 332 2.37 -15.23 -1.20
CA LEU A 332 2.60 -16.65 -0.98
C LEU A 332 3.10 -16.86 0.46
N VAL A 333 2.52 -17.82 1.17
CA VAL A 333 3.01 -18.26 2.48
C VAL A 333 3.84 -19.51 2.31
N LEU A 334 5.13 -19.43 2.60
CA LEU A 334 6.04 -20.57 2.66
C LEU A 334 6.07 -21.12 4.10
N CYS A 335 6.02 -22.44 4.24
CA CYS A 335 6.00 -23.14 5.53
C CYS A 335 7.28 -23.96 5.72
N LYS A 336 7.99 -23.77 6.85
CA LYS A 336 9.23 -24.49 7.16
C LYS A 336 8.99 -25.82 7.87
#